data_489bcf30e4b0417466716409a299f3ab
#
_entry.id   489bcf30e4b0417466716409a299f3ab
#
_cell.length_a   1.000
_cell.length_b   1.000
_cell.length_c   1.000
_cell.angle_alpha   90.00
_cell.angle_beta   90.00
_cell.angle_gamma   90.00
#
_symmetry.space_group_name_H-M   'P 1'
#
loop_
_entity.id
_entity.type
_entity.pdbx_description
1 polymer ?
#
loop_
_entity_poly.entity_id
_entity_poly.type
_entity_poly.pdbx_seq_one_letter_code
_entity_poly.pdbx_strand_id
1 'polypeptide(L)'
;GLVRDFLSGLLSGVVAAMPACDAVVLPRLKPGITRQPEAEDLMGAPAFTWRDADGSETWEYPRTPNGVVNYMLDFRPDGVLRAVRQVLSEENFARVVPGMTREEVRRLLGQPAHEYHFALKPEDVWDWKQRDAFGADVYFNVHFSPDGRVTHTSRNAAPSH
;
A
#
# COMPACT_ATOMS: atom_id res chain seq x y z
N GLY A 1 -24.90 -20.61 -23.33
CA GLY A 1 -25.99 -19.83 -23.86
C GLY A 1 -26.03 -18.43 -23.28
N LEU A 2 -26.92 -17.61 -23.79
CA LEU A 2 -27.04 -16.20 -23.35
C LEU A 2 -27.31 -16.07 -21.86
N VAL A 3 -28.20 -16.92 -21.33
CA VAL A 3 -28.53 -16.91 -19.90
C VAL A 3 -27.31 -17.30 -19.04
N ARG A 4 -26.56 -18.25 -19.49
CA ARG A 4 -25.34 -18.69 -18.81
C ARG A 4 -24.32 -17.55 -18.78
N ASP A 5 -24.11 -16.86 -19.90
CA ASP A 5 -23.17 -15.74 -19.97
C ASP A 5 -23.61 -14.58 -19.09
N PHE A 6 -24.91 -14.29 -19.05
CA PHE A 6 -25.46 -13.26 -18.19
C PHE A 6 -25.23 -13.58 -16.70
N LEU A 7 -25.49 -14.82 -16.29
CA LEU A 7 -25.27 -15.26 -14.90
C LEU A 7 -23.79 -15.21 -14.52
N SER A 8 -22.92 -15.61 -15.44
CA SER A 8 -21.46 -15.52 -15.21
C SER A 8 -21.02 -14.08 -15.03
N GLY A 9 -21.50 -13.17 -15.85
CA GLY A 9 -21.20 -11.75 -15.72
C GLY A 9 -21.68 -11.17 -14.41
N LEU A 10 -22.88 -11.53 -13.98
CA LEU A 10 -23.46 -11.08 -12.72
C LEU A 10 -22.66 -11.59 -11.53
N LEU A 11 -22.30 -12.88 -11.53
CA LEU A 11 -21.48 -13.48 -10.48
C LEU A 11 -20.09 -12.85 -10.41
N SER A 12 -19.48 -12.59 -11.56
CA SER A 12 -18.20 -11.91 -11.61
C SER A 12 -18.27 -10.50 -11.01
N GLY A 13 -19.35 -9.77 -11.27
CA GLY A 13 -19.57 -8.45 -10.68
C GLY A 13 -19.69 -8.50 -9.17
N VAL A 14 -20.42 -9.50 -8.62
CA VAL A 14 -20.57 -9.68 -7.18
C VAL A 14 -19.21 -10.07 -6.56
N VAL A 15 -18.48 -10.98 -7.18
CA VAL A 15 -17.15 -11.40 -6.70
C VAL A 15 -16.18 -10.23 -6.72
N ALA A 16 -16.21 -9.39 -7.77
CA ALA A 16 -15.34 -8.21 -7.87
C ALA A 16 -15.67 -7.17 -6.80
N ALA A 17 -16.92 -7.09 -6.31
CA ALA A 17 -17.32 -6.20 -5.25
C ALA A 17 -16.89 -6.70 -3.86
N MET A 18 -16.56 -7.99 -3.72
CA MET A 18 -16.11 -8.59 -2.48
C MET A 18 -14.58 -8.65 -2.47
N PRO A 19 -13.92 -8.01 -1.49
CA PRO A 19 -12.46 -8.08 -1.44
C PRO A 19 -12.03 -9.54 -1.27
N ALA A 20 -11.12 -9.98 -2.12
CA ALA A 20 -10.51 -11.29 -1.99
C ALA A 20 -9.63 -11.29 -0.73
N CYS A 21 -9.60 -12.42 -0.02
CA CYS A 21 -8.73 -12.56 1.13
C CYS A 21 -7.27 -12.60 0.66
N ASP A 22 -6.45 -11.70 1.15
CA ASP A 22 -5.04 -11.62 0.78
C ASP A 22 -4.30 -12.93 1.05
N ALA A 23 -4.63 -13.61 2.15
CA ALA A 23 -4.02 -14.89 2.48
C ALA A 23 -4.24 -15.96 1.42
N VAL A 24 -5.34 -15.88 0.67
CA VAL A 24 -5.66 -16.81 -0.43
C VAL A 24 -5.03 -16.35 -1.73
N VAL A 25 -5.01 -15.05 -1.99
CA VAL A 25 -4.63 -14.48 -3.28
C VAL A 25 -3.11 -14.32 -3.41
N LEU A 26 -2.45 -13.84 -2.37
CA LEU A 26 -1.01 -13.54 -2.44
C LEU A 26 -0.14 -14.75 -2.87
N PRO A 27 -0.39 -15.98 -2.37
CA PRO A 27 0.40 -17.13 -2.81
C PRO A 27 0.24 -17.47 -4.30
N ARG A 28 -0.80 -16.97 -4.95
CA ARG A 28 -1.05 -17.18 -6.37
C ARG A 28 -0.27 -16.21 -7.26
N LEU A 29 0.26 -15.16 -6.69
CA LEU A 29 1.13 -14.20 -7.38
C LEU A 29 2.55 -14.77 -7.41
N LYS A 30 3.04 -15.10 -8.60
CA LYS A 30 4.31 -15.80 -8.75
C LYS A 30 5.33 -14.93 -9.49
N PRO A 31 6.35 -14.42 -8.77
CA PRO A 31 7.43 -13.68 -9.43
C PRO A 31 8.06 -14.46 -10.57
N GLY A 32 8.31 -13.78 -11.68
CA GLY A 32 8.87 -14.37 -12.89
C GLY A 32 7.84 -15.05 -13.78
N ILE A 33 6.59 -15.19 -13.34
CA ILE A 33 5.53 -15.93 -14.06
C ILE A 33 4.29 -15.08 -14.26
N THR A 34 3.74 -14.54 -13.17
CA THR A 34 2.48 -13.77 -13.21
C THR A 34 2.65 -12.49 -14.02
N ARG A 35 1.70 -12.21 -14.89
CA ARG A 35 1.66 -11.00 -15.70
C ARG A 35 0.61 -10.03 -15.15
N GLN A 36 0.70 -8.78 -15.55
CA GLN A 36 -0.21 -7.72 -15.08
C GLN A 36 -1.70 -8.07 -15.20
N PRO A 37 -2.20 -8.63 -16.32
CA PRO A 37 -3.63 -8.99 -16.38
C PRO A 37 -4.04 -10.02 -15.34
N GLU A 38 -3.20 -11.02 -15.09
CA GLU A 38 -3.47 -12.04 -14.07
C GLU A 38 -3.43 -11.42 -12.66
N ALA A 39 -2.48 -10.55 -12.41
CA ALA A 39 -2.38 -9.85 -11.13
C ALA A 39 -3.63 -9.01 -10.87
N GLU A 40 -4.13 -8.32 -11.88
CA GLU A 40 -5.35 -7.52 -11.76
C GLU A 40 -6.58 -8.41 -11.52
N ASP A 41 -6.66 -9.57 -12.18
CA ASP A 41 -7.73 -10.53 -11.95
C ASP A 41 -7.72 -11.03 -10.49
N LEU A 42 -6.53 -11.25 -9.92
CA LEU A 42 -6.38 -11.74 -8.56
C LEU A 42 -6.58 -10.68 -7.50
N MET A 43 -6.03 -9.49 -7.71
CA MET A 43 -5.97 -8.43 -6.70
C MET A 43 -6.97 -7.30 -6.92
N GLY A 44 -7.56 -7.23 -8.11
CA GLY A 44 -8.35 -6.07 -8.52
C GLY A 44 -7.46 -4.93 -9.04
N ALA A 45 -8.08 -3.81 -9.36
CA ALA A 45 -7.34 -2.62 -9.80
C ALA A 45 -6.50 -2.07 -8.65
N PRO A 46 -5.25 -1.67 -8.92
CA PRO A 46 -4.43 -1.05 -7.88
C PRO A 46 -4.98 0.32 -7.49
N ALA A 47 -4.77 0.71 -6.25
CA ALA A 47 -5.15 2.03 -5.77
C ALA A 47 -4.27 3.11 -6.40
N PHE A 48 -3.02 2.78 -6.69
CA PHE A 48 -2.08 3.69 -7.33
C PHE A 48 -1.05 2.90 -8.14
N THR A 49 -0.58 3.50 -9.24
CA THR A 49 0.46 2.94 -10.10
C THR A 49 1.62 3.92 -10.20
N TRP A 50 2.82 3.45 -9.83
CA TRP A 50 4.06 4.15 -10.08
C TRP A 50 4.67 3.65 -11.37
N ARG A 51 5.05 4.57 -12.25
CA ARG A 51 5.70 4.23 -13.53
C ARG A 51 7.08 4.83 -13.56
N ASP A 52 8.06 3.99 -13.83
CA ASP A 52 9.45 4.41 -13.91
C ASP A 52 9.87 4.64 -15.35
N ALA A 53 10.96 5.38 -15.53
CA ALA A 53 11.43 5.78 -16.86
C ALA A 53 11.86 4.58 -17.73
N ASP A 54 12.26 3.47 -17.10
CA ASP A 54 12.64 2.24 -17.81
C ASP A 54 11.46 1.39 -18.27
N GLY A 55 10.22 1.82 -17.95
CA GLY A 55 9.01 1.09 -18.29
C GLY A 55 8.52 0.14 -17.20
N SER A 56 9.27 -0.03 -16.11
CA SER A 56 8.79 -0.82 -14.98
C SER A 56 7.66 -0.09 -14.24
N GLU A 57 6.82 -0.86 -13.56
CA GLU A 57 5.70 -0.32 -12.79
C GLU A 57 5.65 -0.95 -11.41
N THR A 58 5.15 -0.17 -10.46
CA THR A 58 4.80 -0.67 -9.13
C THR A 58 3.33 -0.38 -8.87
N TRP A 59 2.59 -1.41 -8.54
CA TRP A 59 1.16 -1.30 -8.21
C TRP A 59 0.98 -1.35 -6.71
N GLU A 60 0.22 -0.40 -6.18
CA GLU A 60 0.01 -0.24 -4.76
C GLU A 60 -1.38 -0.74 -4.36
N TYR A 61 -1.41 -1.62 -3.36
CA TYR A 61 -2.62 -2.18 -2.75
C TYR A 61 -2.60 -1.91 -1.26
N PRO A 62 -3.00 -0.70 -0.82
CA PRO A 62 -3.00 -0.37 0.60
C PRO A 62 -4.12 -1.08 1.34
N ARG A 63 -3.84 -1.44 2.59
CA ARG A 63 -4.84 -1.97 3.51
C ARG A 63 -5.12 -1.01 4.67
N THR A 64 -4.50 0.17 4.64
CA THR A 64 -4.81 1.29 5.53
C THR A 64 -6.18 1.88 5.18
N PRO A 65 -6.86 2.55 6.11
CA PRO A 65 -6.45 2.84 7.49
C PRO A 65 -6.69 1.69 8.48
N ASN A 66 -7.48 0.70 8.13
CA ASN A 66 -7.91 -0.34 9.06
C ASN A 66 -6.85 -1.43 9.27
N GLY A 67 -6.08 -1.73 8.22
CA GLY A 67 -5.05 -2.74 8.27
C GLY A 67 -3.68 -2.19 8.64
N VAL A 68 -2.76 -3.12 8.91
CA VAL A 68 -1.39 -2.83 9.31
C VAL A 68 -0.38 -3.19 8.22
N VAL A 69 -0.85 -3.42 7.00
CA VAL A 69 -0.03 -3.81 5.86
C VAL A 69 -0.38 -2.97 4.64
N ASN A 70 0.62 -2.73 3.79
CA ASN A 70 0.43 -2.21 2.44
C ASN A 70 1.23 -3.11 1.50
N TYR A 71 0.60 -3.55 0.42
CA TYR A 71 1.27 -4.40 -0.57
C TYR A 71 1.65 -3.60 -1.79
N MET A 72 2.81 -3.89 -2.32
CA MET A 72 3.27 -3.36 -3.60
C MET A 72 3.70 -4.51 -4.50
N LEU A 73 3.21 -4.51 -5.74
CA LEU A 73 3.58 -5.44 -6.77
C LEU A 73 4.51 -4.73 -7.74
N ASP A 74 5.74 -5.22 -7.86
CA ASP A 74 6.72 -4.68 -8.79
C ASP A 74 6.70 -5.48 -10.09
N PHE A 75 6.55 -4.79 -11.23
CA PHE A 75 6.53 -5.39 -12.55
C PHE A 75 7.71 -4.92 -13.40
N ARG A 76 8.30 -5.85 -14.13
CA ARG A 76 9.34 -5.56 -15.11
C ARG A 76 8.73 -4.78 -16.29
N PRO A 77 9.57 -4.13 -17.11
CA PRO A 77 9.07 -3.43 -18.31
C PRO A 77 8.24 -4.31 -19.25
N ASP A 78 8.48 -5.63 -19.27
CA ASP A 78 7.72 -6.58 -20.06
C ASP A 78 6.37 -6.99 -19.44
N GLY A 79 6.03 -6.45 -18.27
CA GLY A 79 4.76 -6.72 -17.59
C GLY A 79 4.75 -7.97 -16.72
N VAL A 80 5.90 -8.62 -16.54
CA VAL A 80 6.00 -9.80 -15.67
C VAL A 80 6.32 -9.36 -14.24
N LEU A 81 5.62 -9.96 -13.28
CA LEU A 81 5.81 -9.69 -11.85
C LEU A 81 7.26 -10.01 -11.44
N ARG A 82 7.88 -9.04 -10.78
CA ARG A 82 9.23 -9.19 -10.22
C ARG A 82 9.19 -9.56 -8.75
N ALA A 83 8.33 -8.91 -7.99
CA ALA A 83 8.26 -9.08 -6.53
C ALA A 83 6.91 -8.67 -5.99
N VAL A 84 6.51 -9.29 -4.88
CA VAL A 84 5.39 -8.86 -4.04
C VAL A 84 6.01 -8.42 -2.72
N ARG A 85 5.74 -7.17 -2.31
CA ARG A 85 6.33 -6.62 -1.09
C ARG A 85 5.24 -6.15 -0.14
N GLN A 86 5.36 -6.54 1.13
CA GLN A 86 4.62 -5.88 2.22
C GLN A 86 5.58 -4.82 2.78
N VAL A 87 5.20 -3.53 2.62
CA VAL A 87 6.14 -2.42 2.81
C VAL A 87 6.12 -1.80 4.20
N LEU A 88 5.14 -2.13 5.04
CA LEU A 88 5.07 -1.60 6.40
C LEU A 88 5.90 -2.49 7.33
N SER A 89 7.19 -2.24 7.37
CA SER A 89 8.17 -3.02 8.12
C SER A 89 9.15 -2.10 8.85
N GLU A 90 9.75 -2.62 9.92
CA GLU A 90 10.78 -1.87 10.66
C GLU A 90 11.95 -1.48 9.76
N GLU A 91 12.33 -2.35 8.84
CA GLU A 91 13.38 -2.05 7.88
C GLU A 91 13.04 -0.81 7.04
N ASN A 92 11.82 -0.74 6.51
CA ASN A 92 11.40 0.40 5.70
C ASN A 92 11.17 1.66 6.54
N PHE A 93 10.66 1.51 7.76
CA PHE A 93 10.51 2.67 8.66
C PHE A 93 11.87 3.30 8.96
N ALA A 94 12.89 2.49 9.16
CA ALA A 94 14.25 2.96 9.39
C ALA A 94 14.85 3.71 8.19
N ARG A 95 14.32 3.51 6.99
CA ARG A 95 14.76 4.23 5.78
C ARG A 95 14.18 5.63 5.66
N VAL A 96 13.17 5.97 6.44
CA VAL A 96 12.60 7.31 6.46
C VAL A 96 13.56 8.21 7.24
N VAL A 97 14.19 9.15 6.52
CA VAL A 97 15.22 10.02 7.08
C VAL A 97 14.89 11.48 6.78
N PRO A 98 15.38 12.41 7.61
CA PRO A 98 15.18 13.85 7.38
C PRO A 98 15.62 14.27 5.98
N GLY A 99 14.83 15.12 5.35
CA GLY A 99 15.09 15.62 4.01
C GLY A 99 14.35 14.87 2.90
N MET A 100 13.80 13.69 3.17
CA MET A 100 12.99 12.98 2.19
C MET A 100 11.74 13.78 1.83
N THR A 101 11.33 13.66 0.55
CA THR A 101 10.10 14.30 0.07
C THR A 101 8.88 13.44 0.42
N ARG A 102 7.69 14.05 0.33
CA ARG A 102 6.43 13.31 0.47
C ARG A 102 6.33 12.14 -0.52
N GLU A 103 6.72 12.37 -1.76
CA GLU A 103 6.70 11.34 -2.80
C GLU A 103 7.62 10.17 -2.45
N GLU A 104 8.82 10.45 -1.98
CA GLU A 104 9.75 9.40 -1.58
C GLU A 104 9.21 8.55 -0.44
N VAL A 105 8.56 9.18 0.55
CA VAL A 105 7.92 8.47 1.66
C VAL A 105 6.75 7.62 1.15
N ARG A 106 5.92 8.16 0.25
CA ARG A 106 4.80 7.43 -0.35
C ARG A 106 5.29 6.23 -1.14
N ARG A 107 6.37 6.35 -1.90
CA ARG A 107 6.94 5.22 -2.64
C ARG A 107 7.47 4.14 -1.72
N LEU A 108 7.99 4.53 -0.56
CA LEU A 108 8.55 3.59 0.39
C LEU A 108 7.48 2.86 1.20
N LEU A 109 6.46 3.57 1.70
CA LEU A 109 5.50 3.06 2.67
C LEU A 109 4.08 2.89 2.13
N GLY A 110 3.77 3.47 0.98
CA GLY A 110 2.42 3.47 0.44
C GLY A 110 1.51 4.48 1.14
N GLN A 111 0.22 4.30 0.94
CA GLN A 111 -0.79 5.22 1.46
C GLN A 111 -0.79 5.22 2.99
N PRO A 112 -0.71 6.41 3.62
CA PRO A 112 -0.81 6.49 5.08
C PRO A 112 -2.24 6.18 5.56
N ALA A 113 -2.34 5.81 6.84
CA ALA A 113 -3.63 5.64 7.48
C ALA A 113 -4.33 6.98 7.67
N HIS A 114 -3.57 7.99 8.09
CA HIS A 114 -4.09 9.34 8.31
C HIS A 114 -3.07 10.37 7.86
N GLU A 115 -3.58 11.54 7.45
CA GLU A 115 -2.80 12.71 7.14
C GLU A 115 -3.34 13.88 7.96
N TYR A 116 -2.48 14.50 8.77
CA TYR A 116 -2.84 15.61 9.63
C TYR A 116 -2.07 16.85 9.24
N HIS A 117 -2.74 18.00 9.31
CA HIS A 117 -2.13 19.31 9.15
C HIS A 117 -2.30 20.10 10.43
N PHE A 118 -1.19 20.59 11.00
CA PHE A 118 -1.20 21.40 12.23
C PHE A 118 -0.84 22.83 11.91
N ALA A 119 -1.81 23.74 12.05
CA ALA A 119 -1.64 25.13 11.67
C ALA A 119 -0.81 25.93 12.68
N LEU A 120 -0.93 25.62 13.98
CA LEU A 120 -0.23 26.38 15.04
C LEU A 120 1.25 26.03 15.12
N LYS A 121 1.60 24.79 14.84
CA LYS A 121 2.97 24.36 14.61
C LYS A 121 2.98 23.85 13.17
N PRO A 122 3.37 24.68 12.19
CA PRO A 122 3.15 24.35 10.79
C PRO A 122 3.93 23.11 10.39
N GLU A 123 3.23 21.97 10.47
CA GLU A 123 3.74 20.67 10.03
C GLU A 123 2.58 19.81 9.55
N ASP A 124 2.90 18.89 8.64
CA ASP A 124 2.02 17.78 8.27
C ASP A 124 2.56 16.53 8.92
N VAL A 125 1.67 15.68 9.41
CA VAL A 125 2.04 14.38 9.97
C VAL A 125 1.24 13.30 9.27
N TRP A 126 1.96 12.34 8.71
CA TRP A 126 1.35 11.14 8.12
C TRP A 126 1.63 9.97 9.05
N ASP A 127 0.65 9.11 9.25
CA ASP A 127 0.85 7.93 10.09
C ASP A 127 0.52 6.63 9.37
N TRP A 128 1.14 5.57 9.84
CA TRP A 128 0.88 4.20 9.42
C TRP A 128 0.66 3.36 10.66
N LYS A 129 -0.42 2.59 10.64
CA LYS A 129 -0.80 1.73 11.76
C LYS A 129 0.09 0.49 11.77
N GLN A 130 0.54 0.13 12.96
CA GLN A 130 1.33 -1.05 13.20
C GLN A 130 0.76 -1.81 14.39
N ARG A 131 1.16 -3.05 14.54
CA ARG A 131 0.83 -3.86 15.70
C ARG A 131 2.13 -4.22 16.41
N ASP A 132 2.20 -3.95 17.71
CA ASP A 132 3.39 -4.25 18.49
C ASP A 132 3.45 -5.73 18.86
N ALA A 133 4.51 -6.13 19.62
CA ALA A 133 4.72 -7.51 20.01
C ALA A 133 3.61 -8.06 20.93
N PHE A 134 2.83 -7.19 21.55
CA PHE A 134 1.72 -7.55 22.44
C PHE A 134 0.36 -7.49 21.73
N GLY A 135 0.35 -7.25 20.42
CA GLY A 135 -0.87 -7.14 19.64
C GLY A 135 -1.61 -5.81 19.76
N ALA A 136 -1.01 -4.81 20.41
CA ALA A 136 -1.60 -3.49 20.51
C ALA A 136 -1.30 -2.65 19.26
N ASP A 137 -2.28 -1.81 18.90
CA ASP A 137 -2.10 -0.89 17.77
C ASP A 137 -1.17 0.27 18.19
N VAL A 138 -0.19 0.53 17.34
CA VAL A 138 0.73 1.66 17.46
C VAL A 138 0.82 2.35 16.12
N TYR A 139 1.20 3.63 16.10
CA TYR A 139 1.37 4.39 14.88
C TYR A 139 2.81 4.79 14.69
N PHE A 140 3.30 4.62 13.47
CA PHE A 140 4.55 5.20 13.01
C PHE A 140 4.19 6.52 12.33
N ASN A 141 4.78 7.63 12.80
CA ASN A 141 4.48 8.98 12.32
C ASN A 141 5.67 9.55 11.57
N VAL A 142 5.39 10.18 10.44
CA VAL A 142 6.37 10.94 9.67
C VAL A 142 5.95 12.41 9.68
N HIS A 143 6.83 13.25 10.17
CA HIS A 143 6.60 14.70 10.30
C HIS A 143 7.26 15.43 9.15
N PHE A 144 6.49 16.27 8.46
CA PHE A 144 6.96 17.07 7.32
C PHE A 144 6.93 18.55 7.67
N SER A 145 7.99 19.26 7.28
CA SER A 145 8.02 20.73 7.31
C SER A 145 7.07 21.32 6.26
N PRO A 146 6.78 22.63 6.32
CA PRO A 146 5.90 23.26 5.34
C PRO A 146 6.36 23.12 3.89
N ASP A 147 7.66 22.94 3.65
CA ASP A 147 8.20 22.72 2.30
C ASP A 147 8.11 21.24 1.84
N GLY A 148 7.50 20.38 2.65
CA GLY A 148 7.25 19.00 2.25
C GLY A 148 8.42 18.06 2.45
N ARG A 149 9.33 18.38 3.37
CA ARG A 149 10.48 17.53 3.68
C ARG A 149 10.32 16.91 5.06
N VAL A 150 10.70 15.64 5.18
CA VAL A 150 10.72 14.95 6.48
C VAL A 150 11.66 15.70 7.43
N THR A 151 11.17 16.00 8.62
CA THR A 151 11.96 16.56 9.72
C THR A 151 12.39 15.50 10.71
N HIS A 152 11.46 14.63 11.08
CA HIS A 152 11.71 13.53 12.01
C HIS A 152 10.58 12.50 11.94
N THR A 153 10.76 11.40 12.64
CA THR A 153 9.74 10.38 12.83
C THR A 153 9.44 10.20 14.32
N SER A 154 8.27 9.69 14.63
CA SER A 154 7.89 9.40 16.01
C SER A 154 6.95 8.19 16.05
N ARG A 155 6.68 7.71 17.25
CA ARG A 155 5.74 6.61 17.46
C ARG A 155 4.84 6.92 18.63
N ASN A 156 3.58 6.48 18.53
CA ASN A 156 2.62 6.62 19.62
C ASN A 156 1.66 5.45 19.62
N ALA A 157 1.14 5.14 20.80
CA ALA A 157 0.07 4.16 20.92
C ALA A 157 -1.21 4.70 20.30
N ALA A 158 -2.06 3.80 19.78
CA ALA A 158 -3.38 4.20 19.30
C ALA A 158 -4.17 4.82 20.47
N PRO A 159 -4.98 5.87 20.17
CA PRO A 159 -5.84 6.42 21.22
C PRO A 159 -6.77 5.32 21.75
N SER A 160 -6.84 5.17 23.07
CA SER A 160 -7.78 4.28 23.70
C SER A 160 -9.15 4.98 23.77
N HIS A 161 -10.16 4.33 23.24
CA HIS A 161 -11.52 4.81 23.27
C HIS A 161 -12.32 4.09 24.32
#